data_2e67dd706212f1aea913051154af257d
#
_entry.id   2e67dd706212f1aea913051154af257d
#
_cell.length_a   1.000
_cell.length_b   1.000
_cell.length_c   1.000
_cell.angle_alpha   90.00
_cell.angle_beta   90.00
_cell.angle_gamma   90.00
#
_symmetry.space_group_name_H-M   'P 1'
#
loop_
_entity.id
_entity.type
_entity.pdbx_description
1 polymer ?
#
loop_
_entity_poly.entity_id
_entity_poly.type
_entity_poly.pdbx_seq_one_letter_code
_entity_poly.pdbx_strand_id
1 'polypeptide(L)'
;MINDPKISKMKFAHKLTYHLLNIFSKWLQKKSFSSRIRFSRRMGYFVYYFLPIRKKLAALNIKKAFPERNKSFYKKTLKDLYYVSCRNFVDLMALPTSKSDTKFDIKGKCYLDAVSYTHLTLPTTSSV
;
A
#
# COMPACT_ATOMS: atom_id res chain seq x y z
N MET A 1 22.51 24.00 22.55
CA MET A 1 22.22 23.21 21.32
C MET A 1 22.75 21.80 21.55
N ILE A 2 21.85 20.86 21.81
CA ILE A 2 22.23 19.46 22.10
C ILE A 2 22.51 18.79 20.75
N ASN A 3 23.81 18.64 20.45
CA ASN A 3 24.26 17.89 19.26
C ASN A 3 24.28 16.40 19.61
N ASP A 4 23.11 15.78 19.68
CA ASP A 4 23.01 14.34 19.93
C ASP A 4 23.40 13.58 18.64
N PRO A 5 24.48 12.77 18.66
CA PRO A 5 24.94 12.03 17.47
C PRO A 5 23.89 11.02 16.96
N LYS A 6 22.95 10.57 17.80
CA LYS A 6 21.83 9.74 17.39
C LYS A 6 20.84 10.49 16.50
N ILE A 7 20.55 11.77 16.82
CA ILE A 7 19.64 12.61 16.03
C ILE A 7 20.25 12.94 14.66
N SER A 8 21.56 13.17 14.61
CA SER A 8 22.28 13.41 13.35
C SER A 8 22.25 12.18 12.43
N LYS A 9 22.52 10.98 12.97
CA LYS A 9 22.45 9.72 12.22
C LYS A 9 21.02 9.39 11.72
N MET A 10 19.99 9.66 12.54
CA MET A 10 18.59 9.50 12.12
C MET A 10 18.23 10.43 10.96
N LYS A 11 18.64 11.71 11.03
CA LYS A 11 18.41 12.67 9.93
C LYS A 11 19.07 12.23 8.63
N PHE A 12 20.28 11.68 8.70
CA PHE A 12 20.98 11.16 7.53
C PHE A 12 20.28 9.92 6.94
N ALA A 13 19.88 8.96 7.78
CA ALA A 13 19.16 7.76 7.35
C ALA A 13 17.83 8.12 6.68
N HIS A 14 17.07 9.07 7.21
CA HIS A 14 15.83 9.54 6.60
C HIS A 14 16.04 10.21 5.25
N LYS A 15 17.07 11.04 5.12
CA LYS A 15 17.44 11.65 3.82
C LYS A 15 17.81 10.58 2.80
N LEU A 16 18.63 9.61 3.19
CA LEU A 16 19.03 8.52 2.31
C LEU A 16 17.82 7.69 1.87
N THR A 17 16.95 7.31 2.80
CA THR A 17 15.71 6.58 2.50
C THR A 17 14.82 7.36 1.52
N TYR A 18 14.66 8.66 1.76
CA TYR A 18 13.90 9.53 0.84
C TYR A 18 14.49 9.55 -0.57
N HIS A 19 15.81 9.70 -0.70
CA HIS A 19 16.46 9.70 -2.01
C HIS A 19 16.32 8.36 -2.73
N LEU A 20 16.49 7.25 -2.00
CA LEU A 20 16.33 5.91 -2.57
C LEU A 20 14.89 5.68 -3.05
N LEU A 21 13.89 6.04 -2.24
CA LEU A 21 12.49 5.93 -2.63
C LEU A 21 12.14 6.82 -3.82
N ASN A 22 12.69 8.03 -3.88
CA ASN A 22 12.47 8.95 -5.00
C ASN A 22 13.09 8.42 -6.31
N ILE A 23 14.32 7.89 -6.26
CA ILE A 23 14.96 7.26 -7.42
C ILE A 23 14.14 6.04 -7.88
N PHE A 24 13.71 5.21 -6.95
CA PHE A 24 12.88 4.03 -7.23
C PHE A 24 11.54 4.43 -7.85
N SER A 25 10.86 5.44 -7.31
CA SER A 25 9.62 5.99 -7.85
C SER A 25 9.80 6.48 -9.30
N LYS A 26 10.81 7.32 -9.56
CA LYS A 26 11.11 7.82 -10.92
C LYS A 26 11.43 6.69 -11.89
N TRP A 27 12.11 5.65 -11.42
CA TRP A 27 12.40 4.47 -12.25
C TRP A 27 11.12 3.71 -12.59
N LEU A 28 10.20 3.51 -11.62
CA LEU A 28 8.91 2.86 -11.85
C LEU A 28 8.00 3.66 -12.79
N GLN A 29 7.98 4.98 -12.69
CA GLN A 29 7.20 5.85 -13.58
C GLN A 29 7.58 5.69 -15.05
N LYS A 30 8.88 5.44 -15.33
CA LYS A 30 9.37 5.18 -16.69
C LYS A 30 9.01 3.80 -17.24
N LYS A 31 8.50 2.88 -16.39
CA LYS A 31 8.16 1.52 -16.81
C LYS A 31 6.72 1.42 -17.28
N SER A 32 6.50 0.61 -18.36
CA SER A 32 5.15 0.32 -18.82
C SER A 32 4.34 -0.42 -17.76
N PHE A 33 3.03 -0.32 -17.83
CA PHE A 33 2.09 -0.98 -16.92
C PHE A 33 2.36 -2.50 -16.81
N SER A 34 2.54 -3.18 -17.95
CA SER A 34 2.84 -4.61 -17.98
C SER A 34 4.17 -4.98 -17.30
N SER A 35 5.18 -4.10 -17.40
CA SER A 35 6.46 -4.30 -16.73
C SER A 35 6.34 -4.12 -15.21
N ARG A 36 5.53 -3.17 -14.74
CA ARG A 36 5.24 -2.97 -13.31
C ARG A 36 4.51 -4.18 -12.71
N ILE A 37 3.53 -4.76 -13.43
CA ILE A 37 2.85 -5.98 -13.00
C ILE A 37 3.83 -7.15 -12.86
N ARG A 38 4.70 -7.37 -13.84
CA ARG A 38 5.71 -8.44 -13.76
C ARG A 38 6.68 -8.23 -12.61
N PHE A 39 7.12 -7.00 -12.41
CA PHE A 39 8.00 -6.63 -11.31
C PHE A 39 7.33 -6.86 -9.95
N SER A 40 6.11 -6.37 -9.76
CA SER A 40 5.35 -6.53 -8.50
C SER A 40 5.10 -8.00 -8.16
N ARG A 41 4.84 -8.84 -9.17
CA ARG A 41 4.68 -10.29 -8.99
C ARG A 41 5.97 -10.94 -8.50
N ARG A 42 7.12 -10.63 -9.11
CA ARG A 42 8.43 -11.14 -8.66
C ARG A 42 8.76 -10.67 -7.24
N MET A 43 8.50 -9.39 -6.95
CA MET A 43 8.68 -8.81 -5.62
C MET A 43 7.77 -9.50 -4.59
N GLY A 44 6.50 -9.77 -4.92
CA GLY A 44 5.57 -10.49 -4.05
C GLY A 44 6.05 -11.90 -3.70
N TYR A 45 6.54 -12.65 -4.69
CA TYR A 45 7.17 -13.96 -4.44
C TYR A 45 8.41 -13.86 -3.58
N PHE A 46 9.30 -12.90 -3.87
CA PHE A 46 10.49 -12.68 -3.07
C PHE A 46 10.15 -12.38 -1.61
N VAL A 47 9.24 -11.44 -1.36
CA VAL A 47 8.80 -11.08 0.00
C VAL A 47 8.14 -12.28 0.70
N TYR A 48 7.31 -13.04 0.00
CA TYR A 48 6.64 -14.22 0.57
C TYR A 48 7.64 -15.28 1.06
N TYR A 49 8.72 -15.52 0.32
CA TYR A 49 9.69 -16.58 0.65
C TYR A 49 10.80 -16.11 1.57
N PHE A 50 11.34 -14.92 1.36
CA PHE A 50 12.54 -14.42 2.05
C PHE A 50 12.24 -13.47 3.21
N LEU A 51 11.13 -12.74 3.15
CA LEU A 51 10.75 -11.75 4.17
C LEU A 51 9.38 -12.11 4.77
N PRO A 52 9.30 -13.05 5.72
CA PRO A 52 8.01 -13.51 6.27
C PRO A 52 7.37 -12.46 7.18
N ILE A 53 7.20 -11.22 6.69
CA ILE A 53 6.65 -10.10 7.42
C ILE A 53 5.20 -10.43 7.83
N ARG A 54 4.96 -10.57 9.13
CA ARG A 54 3.64 -10.85 9.71
C ARG A 54 2.89 -12.06 9.11
N LYS A 55 3.62 -13.01 8.52
CA LYS A 55 3.03 -14.17 7.81
C LYS A 55 2.13 -15.01 8.71
N LYS A 56 2.54 -15.24 9.96
CA LYS A 56 1.72 -15.97 10.95
C LYS A 56 0.39 -15.26 11.22
N LEU A 57 0.43 -13.94 11.42
CA LEU A 57 -0.76 -13.13 11.67
C LEU A 57 -1.70 -13.12 10.47
N ALA A 58 -1.18 -12.93 9.27
CA ALA A 58 -1.95 -12.98 8.03
C ALA A 58 -2.63 -14.35 7.84
N ALA A 59 -1.90 -15.44 8.09
CA ALA A 59 -2.45 -16.79 8.01
C ALA A 59 -3.57 -17.03 9.05
N LEU A 60 -3.41 -16.54 10.27
CA LEU A 60 -4.45 -16.61 11.32
C LEU A 60 -5.70 -15.83 10.91
N ASN A 61 -5.55 -14.63 10.37
CA ASN A 61 -6.67 -13.81 9.92
C ASN A 61 -7.44 -14.47 8.77
N ILE A 62 -6.73 -15.04 7.79
CA ILE A 62 -7.35 -15.78 6.69
C ILE A 62 -8.12 -16.98 7.22
N LYS A 63 -7.54 -17.73 8.17
CA LYS A 63 -8.22 -18.90 8.79
C LYS A 63 -9.47 -18.50 9.57
N LYS A 64 -9.42 -17.36 10.28
CA LYS A 64 -10.61 -16.83 11.00
C LYS A 64 -11.70 -16.38 10.04
N ALA A 65 -11.33 -15.74 8.91
CA ALA A 65 -12.29 -15.27 7.91
C ALA A 65 -12.93 -16.42 7.11
N PHE A 66 -12.22 -17.53 6.95
CA PHE A 66 -12.65 -18.65 6.12
C PHE A 66 -12.41 -20.00 6.83
N PRO A 67 -13.11 -20.30 7.94
CA PRO A 67 -12.81 -21.45 8.81
C PRO A 67 -12.96 -22.80 8.10
N GLU A 68 -13.86 -22.92 7.12
CA GLU A 68 -14.20 -24.17 6.45
C GLU A 68 -13.34 -24.49 5.21
N ARG A 69 -12.36 -23.64 4.88
CA ARG A 69 -11.53 -23.84 3.69
C ARG A 69 -10.34 -24.77 3.96
N ASN A 70 -9.86 -25.41 2.89
CA ASN A 70 -8.74 -26.35 2.97
C ASN A 70 -7.37 -25.65 3.03
N LYS A 71 -6.32 -26.40 3.38
CA LYS A 71 -4.94 -25.90 3.50
C LYS A 71 -4.41 -25.29 2.19
N SER A 72 -4.83 -25.82 1.04
CA SER A 72 -4.43 -25.33 -0.29
C SER A 72 -4.96 -23.91 -0.52
N PHE A 73 -6.21 -23.66 -0.18
CA PHE A 73 -6.83 -22.33 -0.22
C PHE A 73 -6.07 -21.32 0.64
N TYR A 74 -5.75 -21.66 1.89
CA TYR A 74 -5.01 -20.75 2.77
C TYR A 74 -3.63 -20.40 2.22
N LYS A 75 -2.90 -21.39 1.72
CA LYS A 75 -1.58 -21.18 1.13
C LYS A 75 -1.63 -20.28 -0.12
N LYS A 76 -2.64 -20.51 -0.98
CA LYS A 76 -2.85 -19.68 -2.18
C LYS A 76 -3.22 -18.25 -1.79
N THR A 77 -4.25 -18.08 -0.96
CA THR A 77 -4.73 -16.76 -0.51
C THR A 77 -3.61 -15.95 0.18
N LEU A 78 -2.78 -16.63 0.97
CA LEU A 78 -1.64 -15.98 1.61
C LEU A 78 -0.60 -15.48 0.59
N LYS A 79 -0.30 -16.25 -0.46
CA LYS A 79 0.58 -15.82 -1.55
C LYS A 79 0.00 -14.65 -2.32
N ASP A 80 -1.29 -14.74 -2.63
CA ASP A 80 -2.01 -13.68 -3.35
C ASP A 80 -2.05 -12.39 -2.55
N LEU A 81 -2.19 -12.45 -1.21
CA LEU A 81 -2.11 -11.30 -0.33
C LEU A 81 -0.75 -10.57 -0.46
N TYR A 82 0.35 -11.31 -0.44
CA TYR A 82 1.69 -10.72 -0.61
C TYR A 82 1.87 -10.11 -2.00
N TYR A 83 1.37 -10.80 -3.03
CA TYR A 83 1.39 -10.26 -4.38
C TYR A 83 0.60 -8.96 -4.51
N VAL A 84 -0.63 -8.92 -4.00
CA VAL A 84 -1.50 -7.72 -4.05
C VAL A 84 -0.88 -6.58 -3.25
N SER A 85 -0.32 -6.86 -2.07
CA SER A 85 0.35 -5.85 -1.25
C SER A 85 1.56 -5.24 -1.96
N CYS A 86 2.38 -6.07 -2.60
CA CYS A 86 3.52 -5.60 -3.39
C CYS A 86 3.07 -4.83 -4.64
N ARG A 87 1.97 -5.25 -5.27
CA ARG A 87 1.40 -4.53 -6.41
C ARG A 87 0.92 -3.14 -6.00
N ASN A 88 0.15 -3.04 -4.92
CA ASN A 88 -0.32 -1.76 -4.41
C ASN A 88 0.84 -0.83 -4.07
N PHE A 89 1.91 -1.36 -3.48
CA PHE A 89 3.13 -0.59 -3.21
C PHE A 89 3.79 -0.08 -4.49
N VAL A 90 3.95 -0.95 -5.51
CA VAL A 90 4.53 -0.56 -6.81
C VAL A 90 3.66 0.48 -7.52
N ASP A 91 2.34 0.30 -7.52
CA ASP A 91 1.41 1.23 -8.15
C ASP A 91 1.43 2.58 -7.43
N LEU A 92 1.45 2.60 -6.08
CA LEU A 92 1.60 3.83 -5.29
C LEU A 92 2.91 4.56 -5.60
N MET A 93 4.04 3.84 -5.66
CA MET A 93 5.33 4.43 -6.01
C MET A 93 5.41 4.93 -7.46
N ALA A 94 4.59 4.36 -8.34
CA ALA A 94 4.54 4.75 -9.76
C ALA A 94 3.59 5.92 -10.03
N LEU A 95 2.85 6.41 -9.04
CA LEU A 95 1.99 7.58 -9.22
C LEU A 95 2.84 8.82 -9.58
N PRO A 96 2.44 9.59 -10.61
CA PRO A 96 3.15 10.81 -10.96
C PRO A 96 3.01 11.83 -9.82
N THR A 97 4.12 12.49 -9.49
CA THR A 97 4.16 13.56 -8.48
C THR A 97 3.46 14.83 -8.99
N SER A 98 3.20 14.91 -10.29
CA SER A 98 2.53 16.05 -10.92
C SER A 98 1.01 15.91 -10.80
N LYS A 99 0.36 16.97 -10.35
CA LYS A 99 -1.09 17.07 -10.14
C LYS A 99 -1.95 16.95 -11.41
N SER A 100 -1.36 16.90 -12.61
CA SER A 100 -2.10 17.20 -13.83
C SER A 100 -2.73 16.03 -14.57
N ASP A 101 -2.25 14.79 -14.41
CA ASP A 101 -2.58 13.77 -15.42
C ASP A 101 -3.28 12.49 -14.92
N THR A 102 -3.61 12.41 -13.65
CA THR A 102 -4.34 11.25 -13.15
C THR A 102 -5.85 11.52 -13.21
N LYS A 103 -6.45 11.23 -14.34
CA LYS A 103 -7.92 11.20 -14.45
C LYS A 103 -8.41 9.92 -13.79
N PHE A 104 -9.09 10.06 -12.67
CA PHE A 104 -9.80 8.96 -12.03
C PHE A 104 -11.22 8.91 -12.58
N ASP A 105 -11.60 7.80 -13.21
CA ASP A 105 -12.98 7.52 -13.55
C ASP A 105 -13.66 6.87 -12.34
N ILE A 106 -14.46 7.63 -11.63
CA ILE A 106 -15.19 7.17 -10.44
C ILE A 106 -16.56 6.67 -10.88
N LYS A 107 -16.68 5.36 -11.08
CA LYS A 107 -17.96 4.70 -11.32
C LYS A 107 -18.77 4.70 -10.02
N GLY A 108 -20.02 5.19 -10.10
CA GLY A 108 -20.90 5.25 -8.93
C GLY A 108 -20.73 6.51 -8.07
N LYS A 109 -20.29 7.62 -8.63
CA LYS A 109 -20.15 8.91 -7.94
C LYS A 109 -21.45 9.33 -7.22
N CYS A 110 -22.62 9.02 -7.80
CA CYS A 110 -23.92 9.29 -7.19
C CYS A 110 -24.11 8.60 -5.83
N TYR A 111 -23.55 7.41 -5.64
CA TYR A 111 -23.59 6.71 -4.34
C TYR A 111 -22.65 7.35 -3.32
N LEU A 112 -21.49 7.84 -3.76
CA LEU A 112 -20.55 8.58 -2.91
C LEU A 112 -21.15 9.88 -2.42
N ASP A 113 -21.83 10.62 -3.28
CA ASP A 113 -22.52 11.85 -2.93
C ASP A 113 -23.64 11.58 -1.91
N ALA A 114 -24.44 10.51 -2.11
CA ALA A 114 -25.50 10.10 -1.17
C ALA A 114 -24.94 9.71 0.22
N VAL A 115 -23.81 8.98 0.27
CA VAL A 115 -23.17 8.58 1.54
C VAL A 115 -22.51 9.78 2.23
N SER A 116 -21.95 10.72 1.47
CA SER A 116 -21.35 11.94 2.01
C SER A 116 -22.38 12.79 2.80
N TYR A 117 -23.60 12.87 2.32
CA TYR A 117 -24.68 13.58 3.02
C TYR A 117 -25.07 12.91 4.35
N THR A 118 -24.96 11.61 4.48
CA THR A 118 -25.40 10.87 5.68
C THR A 118 -24.31 10.71 6.74
N HIS A 119 -23.02 10.69 6.35
CA HIS A 119 -21.92 10.37 7.27
C HIS A 119 -20.94 11.53 7.55
N LEU A 120 -20.92 12.56 6.73
CA LEU A 120 -20.03 13.71 6.92
C LEU A 120 -20.69 14.94 7.54
N THR A 121 -22.01 14.93 7.73
CA THR A 121 -22.69 15.92 8.56
C THR A 121 -22.54 15.51 10.02
N LEU A 122 -21.47 15.95 10.67
CA LEU A 122 -21.39 15.96 12.12
C LEU A 122 -22.57 16.78 12.64
N PRO A 123 -23.38 16.26 13.59
CA PRO A 123 -24.37 17.08 14.25
C PRO A 123 -23.63 18.20 14.99
N THR A 124 -23.71 19.41 14.47
CA THR A 124 -23.36 20.61 15.21
C THR A 124 -24.42 20.75 16.31
N THR A 125 -24.18 20.13 17.46
CA THR A 125 -24.91 20.46 18.68
C THR A 125 -24.52 21.88 19.09
N SER A 126 -25.26 22.85 18.58
CA SER A 126 -25.34 24.16 19.22
C SER A 126 -26.02 23.94 20.56
N SER A 127 -25.25 23.88 21.61
CA SER A 127 -25.76 24.06 22.97
C SER A 127 -25.97 25.55 23.18
N VAL A 128 -27.23 25.92 23.35
CA VAL A 128 -27.68 27.19 23.94
C VAL A 128 -27.33 27.19 25.42
#